data_73a77d14112b1e5a95869bea1535e56e
#
_entry.id   73a77d14112b1e5a95869bea1535e56e
#
_cell.length_a   1.000
_cell.length_b   1.000
_cell.length_c   1.000
_cell.angle_alpha   90.00
_cell.angle_beta   90.00
_cell.angle_gamma   90.00
#
_symmetry.space_group_name_H-M   'P 1'
#
loop_
_entity.id
_entity.type
_entity.pdbx_description
1 polymer ?
#
loop_
_entity_poly.entity_id
_entity_poly.type
_entity_poly.pdbx_seq_one_letter_code
_entity_poly.pdbx_strand_id
1 'polypeptide(L)'
;VTDRWKKVEREGFCEYYEPDGTLGVEFPCGLRVNGASTLNMRQKSMSIFLRGGYGQSSTKYNFFPGNEVTEYTSLAVRNSGQDASKARIRDSFFSKCVEGLNIDNIKTRSVVVYINGQYWGLYDLNENQNEDYLATHYGVDPSTANIIRRNETPLAGDRADFKRVRNYALTGDISGSAKYEELCQWVDVDYFMDYLIAQTYFANGDMFNQKYWRTTDYKIKWRPIYYDLDLALGSSSPTRNVLPSYFNAEGVPSQDGSLTNMDIYVGLRKNRSWCEKFGERYVYVVYNYFTPEKVTTILDDMVKTMEPEMARHIKRWGIPSSMSAWKSSVSDLRGCLQKRTDYALSSLQKEFGFSNAQMEQWKANATAKPEAEAAG
;
A
#
# COMPACT_ATOMS: atom_id res chain seq x y z
N VAL A 1 5.01 -16.77 24.11
CA VAL A 1 4.40 -17.34 22.89
C VAL A 1 5.52 -17.94 22.05
N THR A 2 5.83 -19.21 22.32
CA THR A 2 6.88 -19.96 21.63
C THR A 2 6.56 -20.32 20.19
N ASP A 3 5.29 -20.24 19.79
CA ASP A 3 4.78 -20.66 18.47
C ASP A 3 4.38 -19.51 17.52
N ARG A 4 4.95 -18.30 17.70
CA ARG A 4 4.63 -17.13 16.87
C ARG A 4 4.76 -17.37 15.35
N TRP A 5 5.68 -18.23 14.95
CA TRP A 5 5.92 -18.58 13.54
C TRP A 5 4.90 -19.57 12.98
N LYS A 6 4.24 -20.37 13.84
CA LYS A 6 3.23 -21.33 13.40
C LYS A 6 1.91 -20.67 12.99
N LYS A 7 1.74 -19.39 13.31
CA LYS A 7 0.53 -18.61 12.98
C LYS A 7 -0.77 -19.35 13.32
N VAL A 8 -0.82 -19.94 14.51
CA VAL A 8 -2.00 -20.68 14.99
C VAL A 8 -3.18 -19.72 15.09
N GLU A 9 -4.29 -20.10 14.47
CA GLU A 9 -5.57 -19.41 14.59
C GLU A 9 -6.29 -19.87 15.85
N ARG A 10 -6.81 -18.93 16.63
CA ARG A 10 -7.51 -19.15 17.88
C ARG A 10 -8.90 -18.58 17.81
N GLU A 11 -9.89 -19.34 18.25
CA GLU A 11 -11.25 -18.87 18.40
C GLU A 11 -11.32 -17.70 19.37
N GLY A 12 -12.18 -16.74 19.05
CA GLY A 12 -12.41 -15.53 19.81
C GLY A 12 -13.74 -14.87 19.44
N PHE A 13 -14.02 -13.77 20.10
CA PHE A 13 -15.19 -12.95 19.84
C PHE A 13 -14.75 -11.51 19.69
N CYS A 14 -15.24 -10.82 18.66
CA CYS A 14 -14.91 -9.44 18.37
C CYS A 14 -16.13 -8.55 18.59
N GLU A 15 -15.94 -7.50 19.37
CA GLU A 15 -16.89 -6.41 19.52
C GLU A 15 -16.25 -5.14 18.98
N TYR A 16 -16.94 -4.45 18.10
CA TYR A 16 -16.49 -3.18 17.55
C TYR A 16 -17.38 -2.04 18.04
N TYR A 17 -16.77 -1.08 18.70
CA TYR A 17 -17.43 0.11 19.22
C TYR A 17 -17.03 1.35 18.45
N GLU A 18 -17.98 2.23 18.18
CA GLU A 18 -17.73 3.56 17.63
C GLU A 18 -17.12 4.49 18.71
N PRO A 19 -16.53 5.62 18.32
CA PRO A 19 -15.89 6.56 19.25
C PRO A 19 -16.80 7.10 20.35
N ASP A 20 -18.11 7.10 20.14
CA ASP A 20 -19.12 7.50 21.13
C ASP A 20 -19.48 6.39 22.14
N GLY A 21 -18.89 5.20 21.97
CA GLY A 21 -19.14 4.02 22.81
C GLY A 21 -20.33 3.16 22.35
N THR A 22 -20.97 3.48 21.25
CA THR A 22 -22.05 2.66 20.67
C THR A 22 -21.46 1.37 20.11
N LEU A 23 -22.07 0.22 20.47
CA LEU A 23 -21.75 -1.07 19.86
C LEU A 23 -22.20 -1.06 18.39
N GLY A 24 -21.22 -1.10 17.49
CA GLY A 24 -21.47 -1.12 16.04
C GLY A 24 -21.79 -2.51 15.52
N VAL A 25 -20.92 -3.46 15.84
CA VAL A 25 -21.08 -4.86 15.43
C VAL A 25 -20.30 -5.79 16.34
N GLU A 26 -20.82 -7.02 16.50
CA GLU A 26 -20.13 -8.08 17.21
C GLU A 26 -20.23 -9.41 16.44
N PHE A 27 -19.19 -10.24 16.54
CA PHE A 27 -19.15 -11.51 15.81
C PHE A 27 -18.12 -12.50 16.38
N PRO A 28 -18.39 -13.83 16.29
CA PRO A 28 -17.40 -14.86 16.54
C PRO A 28 -16.36 -14.88 15.42
N CYS A 29 -15.10 -15.13 15.76
CA CYS A 29 -14.00 -15.05 14.79
C CYS A 29 -12.82 -15.95 15.17
N GLY A 30 -11.92 -16.17 14.21
CA GLY A 30 -10.58 -16.70 14.44
C GLY A 30 -9.56 -15.57 14.51
N LEU A 31 -8.72 -15.58 15.53
CA LEU A 31 -7.64 -14.60 15.71
C LEU A 31 -6.29 -15.25 15.44
N ARG A 32 -5.49 -14.63 14.59
CA ARG A 32 -4.16 -15.13 14.25
C ARG A 32 -3.14 -13.98 14.21
N VAL A 33 -2.00 -14.19 14.88
CA VAL A 33 -0.88 -13.24 14.80
C VAL A 33 -0.40 -13.12 13.36
N ASN A 34 -0.25 -11.88 12.89
CA ASN A 34 0.15 -11.54 11.54
C ASN A 34 1.51 -10.83 11.51
N GLY A 35 2.19 -10.89 10.35
CA GLY A 35 3.49 -10.25 10.11
C GLY A 35 4.59 -11.24 9.73
N ALA A 36 5.79 -10.70 9.51
CA ALA A 36 7.04 -11.42 9.30
C ALA A 36 8.09 -10.90 10.30
N SER A 37 8.90 -9.90 9.95
CA SER A 37 9.87 -9.27 10.86
C SER A 37 9.20 -8.70 12.12
N THR A 38 7.99 -8.15 11.99
CA THR A 38 7.20 -7.59 13.09
C THR A 38 6.72 -8.62 14.11
N LEU A 39 6.81 -9.92 13.81
CA LEU A 39 6.55 -10.99 14.79
C LEU A 39 7.52 -10.96 15.98
N ASN A 40 8.65 -10.25 15.89
CA ASN A 40 9.57 -10.05 17.00
C ASN A 40 9.16 -8.90 17.94
N MET A 41 8.28 -8.01 17.50
CA MET A 41 7.80 -6.89 18.32
C MET A 41 6.93 -7.39 19.48
N ARG A 42 6.92 -6.64 20.59
CA ARG A 42 6.05 -6.97 21.75
C ARG A 42 4.58 -6.83 21.42
N GLN A 43 4.19 -5.72 20.77
CA GLN A 43 2.87 -5.50 20.23
C GLN A 43 2.76 -6.26 18.90
N LYS A 44 1.84 -7.21 18.77
CA LYS A 44 1.65 -8.03 17.56
C LYS A 44 0.55 -7.47 16.70
N SER A 45 0.73 -7.50 15.38
CA SER A 45 -0.39 -7.41 14.45
C SER A 45 -1.19 -8.71 14.46
N MET A 46 -2.48 -8.61 14.20
CA MET A 46 -3.38 -9.77 14.17
C MET A 46 -4.28 -9.69 12.95
N SER A 47 -4.61 -10.86 12.39
CA SER A 47 -5.72 -11.01 11.44
C SER A 47 -6.92 -11.59 12.15
N ILE A 48 -8.09 -11.10 11.77
CA ILE A 48 -9.41 -11.50 12.25
C ILE A 48 -10.08 -12.20 11.08
N PHE A 49 -10.46 -13.46 11.26
CA PHE A 49 -11.09 -14.27 10.23
C PHE A 49 -12.50 -14.67 10.63
N LEU A 50 -13.45 -14.45 9.73
CA LEU A 50 -14.80 -14.99 9.87
C LEU A 50 -14.88 -16.29 9.07
N ARG A 51 -15.25 -17.37 9.73
CA ARG A 51 -15.36 -18.70 9.13
C ARG A 51 -16.62 -19.38 9.64
N GLY A 52 -17.31 -20.11 8.78
CA GLY A 52 -18.50 -20.87 9.18
C GLY A 52 -18.28 -21.75 10.40
N GLY A 53 -17.05 -22.27 10.60
CA GLY A 53 -16.69 -23.05 11.79
C GLY A 53 -16.73 -22.27 13.12
N TYR A 54 -16.70 -20.93 13.09
CA TYR A 54 -16.85 -20.06 14.26
C TYR A 54 -18.28 -19.52 14.40
N GLY A 55 -19.17 -19.80 13.46
CA GLY A 55 -20.57 -19.40 13.52
C GLY A 55 -21.04 -18.53 12.34
N GLN A 56 -20.13 -17.76 11.72
CA GLN A 56 -20.45 -16.97 10.52
C GLN A 56 -19.23 -16.79 9.62
N SER A 57 -19.45 -16.68 8.30
CA SER A 57 -18.37 -16.56 7.31
C SER A 57 -18.10 -15.13 6.86
N SER A 58 -18.97 -14.19 7.18
CA SER A 58 -18.81 -12.75 6.89
C SER A 58 -19.54 -11.91 7.93
N THR A 59 -19.22 -10.62 7.97
CA THR A 59 -19.95 -9.62 8.75
C THR A 59 -20.22 -8.40 7.88
N LYS A 60 -21.36 -7.74 8.12
CA LYS A 60 -21.75 -6.51 7.44
C LYS A 60 -21.67 -5.34 8.40
N TYR A 61 -20.74 -4.44 8.14
CA TYR A 61 -20.60 -3.20 8.89
C TYR A 61 -19.73 -2.19 8.15
N ASN A 62 -20.03 -0.90 8.27
CA ASN A 62 -19.22 0.15 7.65
C ASN A 62 -18.00 0.50 8.53
N PHE A 63 -17.01 -0.39 8.59
CA PHE A 63 -15.78 -0.16 9.33
C PHE A 63 -14.97 1.05 8.82
N PHE A 64 -15.09 1.34 7.54
CA PHE A 64 -14.32 2.39 6.86
C PHE A 64 -15.28 3.39 6.21
N PRO A 65 -15.67 4.47 6.92
CA PRO A 65 -16.58 5.47 6.36
C PRO A 65 -16.10 6.00 5.01
N GLY A 66 -17.01 6.08 4.04
CA GLY A 66 -16.68 6.45 2.66
C GLY A 66 -16.25 5.26 1.77
N ASN A 67 -16.16 4.03 2.30
CA ASN A 67 -16.00 2.83 1.49
C ASN A 67 -17.38 2.28 1.07
N GLU A 68 -17.50 1.86 -0.19
CA GLU A 68 -18.72 1.20 -0.69
C GLU A 68 -18.82 -0.25 -0.20
N VAL A 69 -17.68 -0.88 0.07
CA VAL A 69 -17.62 -2.22 0.62
C VAL A 69 -18.00 -2.19 2.09
N THR A 70 -18.99 -3.00 2.44
CA THR A 70 -19.49 -3.13 3.82
C THR A 70 -19.54 -4.57 4.31
N GLU A 71 -19.21 -5.56 3.47
CA GLU A 71 -19.18 -6.97 3.85
C GLU A 71 -17.73 -7.50 3.84
N TYR A 72 -17.33 -8.13 4.96
CA TYR A 72 -15.95 -8.58 5.18
C TYR A 72 -15.94 -10.03 5.69
N THR A 73 -15.05 -10.84 5.11
CA THR A 73 -14.71 -12.19 5.57
C THR A 73 -13.49 -12.20 6.49
N SER A 74 -12.68 -11.14 6.39
CA SER A 74 -11.49 -10.96 7.23
C SER A 74 -11.07 -9.49 7.33
N LEU A 75 -10.48 -9.17 8.47
CA LEU A 75 -9.88 -7.85 8.75
C LEU A 75 -8.49 -8.07 9.36
N ALA A 76 -7.72 -7.00 9.46
CA ALA A 76 -6.43 -7.02 10.15
C ALA A 76 -6.30 -5.82 11.09
N VAL A 77 -5.66 -6.01 12.25
CA VAL A 77 -5.22 -4.92 13.12
C VAL A 77 -3.70 -4.88 13.10
N ARG A 78 -3.13 -3.80 12.55
CA ARG A 78 -1.68 -3.61 12.38
C ARG A 78 -1.07 -2.73 13.46
N ASN A 79 0.12 -3.10 13.89
CA ASN A 79 0.90 -2.43 14.94
C ASN A 79 1.81 -1.31 14.41
N SER A 80 1.58 -0.82 13.19
CA SER A 80 2.37 0.18 12.46
C SER A 80 3.78 -0.30 12.02
N GLY A 81 4.07 -1.58 12.10
CA GLY A 81 5.29 -2.19 11.54
C GLY A 81 6.60 -1.53 12.01
N GLN A 82 7.50 -1.28 11.08
CA GLN A 82 8.79 -0.65 11.35
C GLN A 82 8.67 0.84 11.75
N ASP A 83 7.52 1.46 11.49
CA ASP A 83 7.25 2.84 11.93
C ASP A 83 6.75 2.93 13.39
N ALA A 84 6.53 1.80 14.06
CA ALA A 84 5.97 1.74 15.42
C ALA A 84 6.76 2.58 16.45
N SER A 85 8.08 2.69 16.31
CA SER A 85 8.94 3.48 17.20
C SER A 85 9.12 4.93 16.75
N LYS A 86 8.51 5.34 15.65
CA LYS A 86 8.62 6.67 15.04
C LYS A 86 7.26 7.38 15.04
N ALA A 87 6.76 7.73 13.86
CA ALA A 87 5.49 8.42 13.69
C ALA A 87 4.25 7.52 13.91
N ARG A 88 4.38 6.20 13.77
CA ARG A 88 3.29 5.19 13.88
C ARG A 88 2.15 5.37 12.90
N ILE A 89 2.36 6.02 11.78
CA ILE A 89 1.28 6.45 10.90
C ILE A 89 1.54 6.12 9.42
N ARG A 90 2.81 5.81 9.05
CA ARG A 90 3.19 5.78 7.63
C ARG A 90 2.36 4.84 6.79
N ASP A 91 2.12 3.61 7.23
CA ASP A 91 1.38 2.63 6.42
C ASP A 91 -0.04 3.11 6.10
N SER A 92 -0.79 3.51 7.10
CA SER A 92 -2.14 4.05 6.96
C SER A 92 -2.19 5.42 6.29
N PHE A 93 -1.22 6.28 6.57
CA PHE A 93 -1.11 7.60 5.98
C PHE A 93 -0.88 7.54 4.46
N PHE A 94 0.11 6.78 4.01
CA PHE A 94 0.39 6.67 2.56
C PHE A 94 -0.70 5.91 1.83
N SER A 95 -1.41 4.98 2.48
CA SER A 95 -2.63 4.39 1.94
C SER A 95 -3.72 5.44 1.69
N LYS A 96 -3.90 6.39 2.62
CA LYS A 96 -4.87 7.48 2.43
C LYS A 96 -4.46 8.48 1.35
N CYS A 97 -3.16 8.76 1.22
CA CYS A 97 -2.66 9.71 0.21
C CYS A 97 -2.96 9.27 -1.24
N VAL A 98 -3.13 7.99 -1.50
CA VAL A 98 -3.39 7.46 -2.86
C VAL A 98 -4.87 7.22 -3.15
N GLU A 99 -5.76 7.58 -2.23
CA GLU A 99 -7.21 7.50 -2.50
C GLU A 99 -7.56 8.39 -3.70
N GLY A 100 -8.35 7.85 -4.63
CA GLY A 100 -8.70 8.49 -5.89
C GLY A 100 -7.73 8.22 -7.05
N LEU A 101 -6.57 7.59 -6.82
CA LEU A 101 -5.72 7.08 -7.89
C LEU A 101 -6.19 5.69 -8.35
N ASN A 102 -5.77 5.32 -9.56
CA ASN A 102 -6.04 3.99 -10.12
C ASN A 102 -5.09 2.95 -9.49
N ILE A 103 -5.28 2.67 -8.21
CA ILE A 103 -4.43 1.79 -7.40
C ILE A 103 -5.30 0.89 -6.50
N ASP A 104 -5.03 -0.41 -6.52
CA ASP A 104 -5.59 -1.34 -5.55
C ASP A 104 -4.99 -1.05 -4.16
N ASN A 105 -5.75 -0.39 -3.32
CA ASN A 105 -5.33 0.10 -2.02
C ASN A 105 -6.29 -0.35 -0.92
N ILE A 106 -5.79 -0.55 0.29
CA ILE A 106 -6.61 -0.90 1.46
C ILE A 106 -7.23 0.33 2.08
N LYS A 107 -8.44 0.16 2.60
CA LYS A 107 -9.00 1.11 3.56
C LYS A 107 -8.42 0.85 4.95
N THR A 108 -8.26 1.91 5.69
CA THR A 108 -7.64 1.88 7.02
C THR A 108 -8.31 2.85 7.98
N ARG A 109 -8.37 2.47 9.25
CA ARG A 109 -8.92 3.31 10.34
C ARG A 109 -8.15 3.06 11.63
N SER A 110 -7.70 4.13 12.30
CA SER A 110 -7.06 4.00 13.61
C SER A 110 -8.07 3.54 14.66
N VAL A 111 -7.70 2.55 15.46
CA VAL A 111 -8.53 1.96 16.50
C VAL A 111 -7.75 1.74 17.79
N VAL A 112 -8.46 1.70 18.91
CA VAL A 112 -7.94 1.24 20.20
C VAL A 112 -8.37 -0.21 20.41
N VAL A 113 -7.42 -1.09 20.66
CA VAL A 113 -7.70 -2.51 20.90
C VAL A 113 -7.67 -2.82 22.38
N TYR A 114 -8.65 -3.60 22.82
CA TYR A 114 -8.69 -4.27 24.10
C TYR A 114 -8.67 -5.78 23.88
N ILE A 115 -7.98 -6.53 24.71
CA ILE A 115 -7.98 -8.00 24.70
C ILE A 115 -8.40 -8.48 26.09
N ASN A 116 -9.53 -9.20 26.15
CA ASN A 116 -10.13 -9.66 27.41
C ASN A 116 -10.27 -8.51 28.44
N GLY A 117 -10.83 -7.38 28.01
CA GLY A 117 -11.04 -6.19 28.85
C GLY A 117 -9.77 -5.40 29.18
N GLN A 118 -8.58 -5.87 28.79
CA GLN A 118 -7.33 -5.17 29.04
C GLN A 118 -6.97 -4.27 27.84
N TYR A 119 -6.60 -3.02 28.14
CA TYR A 119 -6.09 -2.10 27.11
C TYR A 119 -4.86 -2.66 26.43
N TRP A 120 -4.92 -2.79 25.10
CA TRP A 120 -3.82 -3.34 24.29
C TRP A 120 -3.11 -2.31 23.43
N GLY A 121 -3.71 -1.14 23.22
CA GLY A 121 -3.08 0.02 22.58
C GLY A 121 -3.69 0.41 21.23
N LEU A 122 -3.03 1.38 20.59
CA LEU A 122 -3.39 1.84 19.26
C LEU A 122 -2.99 0.82 18.19
N TYR A 123 -3.86 0.65 17.22
CA TYR A 123 -3.68 -0.14 16.01
C TYR A 123 -4.31 0.56 14.81
N ASP A 124 -3.98 0.10 13.62
CA ASP A 124 -4.70 0.43 12.41
C ASP A 124 -5.55 -0.80 12.02
N LEU A 125 -6.88 -0.63 12.00
CA LEU A 125 -7.81 -1.59 11.42
C LEU A 125 -7.71 -1.46 9.91
N ASN A 126 -7.44 -2.56 9.23
CA ASN A 126 -7.21 -2.60 7.79
C ASN A 126 -8.05 -3.70 7.16
N GLU A 127 -8.42 -3.51 5.90
CA GLU A 127 -8.84 -4.59 5.03
C GLU A 127 -7.72 -5.62 4.88
N ASN A 128 -8.09 -6.88 4.70
CA ASN A 128 -7.14 -7.97 4.49
C ASN A 128 -7.12 -8.34 3.00
N GLN A 129 -6.01 -8.06 2.32
CA GLN A 129 -5.84 -8.23 0.87
C GLN A 129 -5.66 -9.70 0.48
N ASN A 130 -6.76 -10.41 0.35
CA ASN A 130 -6.86 -11.79 -0.10
C ASN A 130 -7.86 -11.90 -1.27
N GLU A 131 -8.23 -13.12 -1.65
CA GLU A 131 -9.16 -13.40 -2.73
C GLU A 131 -10.55 -12.79 -2.49
N ASP A 132 -11.00 -12.82 -1.23
CA ASP A 132 -12.31 -12.26 -0.86
C ASP A 132 -12.32 -10.73 -0.97
N TYR A 133 -11.22 -10.05 -0.60
CA TYR A 133 -11.05 -8.61 -0.82
C TYR A 133 -11.22 -8.27 -2.31
N LEU A 134 -10.57 -9.04 -3.19
CA LEU A 134 -10.67 -8.83 -4.63
C LEU A 134 -12.09 -9.10 -5.13
N ALA A 135 -12.73 -10.17 -4.64
CA ALA A 135 -14.11 -10.49 -4.99
C ALA A 135 -15.07 -9.36 -4.61
N THR A 136 -14.92 -8.81 -3.40
CA THR A 136 -15.82 -7.78 -2.89
C THR A 136 -15.62 -6.43 -3.59
N HIS A 137 -14.37 -6.04 -3.85
CA HIS A 137 -14.07 -4.77 -4.51
C HIS A 137 -14.35 -4.76 -6.01
N TYR A 138 -14.23 -5.90 -6.69
CA TYR A 138 -14.25 -5.98 -8.15
C TYR A 138 -15.36 -6.86 -8.71
N GLY A 139 -16.19 -7.46 -7.86
CA GLY A 139 -17.27 -8.35 -8.30
C GLY A 139 -16.78 -9.59 -9.05
N VAL A 140 -15.56 -10.07 -8.76
CA VAL A 140 -14.98 -11.25 -9.40
C VAL A 140 -15.19 -12.49 -8.55
N ASP A 141 -15.19 -13.66 -9.18
CA ASP A 141 -15.18 -14.93 -8.46
C ASP A 141 -13.81 -15.10 -7.77
N PRO A 142 -13.75 -15.23 -6.42
CA PRO A 142 -12.49 -15.36 -5.71
C PRO A 142 -11.65 -16.57 -6.16
N SER A 143 -12.28 -17.63 -6.68
CA SER A 143 -11.58 -18.81 -7.20
C SER A 143 -10.77 -18.51 -8.48
N THR A 144 -11.08 -17.43 -9.18
CA THR A 144 -10.36 -16.99 -10.38
C THR A 144 -9.14 -16.13 -10.07
N ALA A 145 -8.97 -15.68 -8.82
CA ALA A 145 -7.89 -14.79 -8.45
C ALA A 145 -6.54 -15.51 -8.41
N ASN A 146 -5.58 -15.02 -9.19
CA ASN A 146 -4.17 -15.34 -9.03
C ASN A 146 -3.49 -14.20 -8.29
N ILE A 147 -2.95 -14.46 -7.11
CA ILE A 147 -2.23 -13.49 -6.28
C ILE A 147 -0.80 -13.95 -6.08
N ILE A 148 0.16 -13.15 -6.52
CA ILE A 148 1.59 -13.42 -6.40
C ILE A 148 2.22 -12.41 -5.46
N ARG A 149 3.03 -12.90 -4.54
CA ARG A 149 3.81 -12.07 -3.64
C ARG A 149 5.29 -12.32 -3.85
N ARG A 150 6.09 -11.25 -3.82
CA ARG A 150 7.56 -11.31 -3.95
C ARG A 150 7.94 -12.39 -4.96
N ASN A 151 9.15 -12.63 -5.24
CA ASN A 151 9.74 -13.77 -5.96
C ASN A 151 8.77 -14.84 -6.52
N GLU A 152 7.58 -14.40 -7.00
CA GLU A 152 6.58 -15.31 -7.59
C GLU A 152 6.01 -16.36 -6.61
N THR A 153 5.98 -16.06 -5.31
CA THR A 153 5.30 -16.93 -4.35
C THR A 153 3.80 -16.78 -4.49
N PRO A 154 3.06 -17.81 -4.93
CA PRO A 154 1.62 -17.72 -5.02
C PRO A 154 1.00 -17.66 -3.63
N LEU A 155 0.11 -16.69 -3.41
CA LEU A 155 -0.78 -16.63 -2.27
C LEU A 155 -2.14 -17.25 -2.63
N ALA A 156 -2.56 -17.10 -3.89
CA ALA A 156 -3.69 -17.77 -4.51
C ALA A 156 -3.36 -18.11 -5.97
N GLY A 157 -3.95 -19.17 -6.50
CA GLY A 157 -3.69 -19.62 -7.86
C GLY A 157 -2.25 -20.12 -8.07
N ASP A 158 -1.69 -19.84 -9.23
CA ASP A 158 -0.35 -20.26 -9.63
C ASP A 158 0.53 -19.10 -10.14
N ARG A 159 1.83 -19.38 -10.30
CA ARG A 159 2.83 -18.40 -10.73
C ARG A 159 3.23 -18.50 -12.21
N ALA A 160 2.77 -19.52 -12.93
CA ALA A 160 3.30 -19.84 -14.26
C ALA A 160 3.07 -18.68 -15.25
N ASP A 161 1.86 -18.14 -15.24
CA ASP A 161 1.53 -17.03 -16.12
C ASP A 161 2.26 -15.72 -15.74
N PHE A 162 2.39 -15.41 -14.47
CA PHE A 162 3.17 -14.25 -14.04
C PHE A 162 4.63 -14.31 -14.50
N LYS A 163 5.23 -15.50 -14.38
CA LYS A 163 6.59 -15.76 -14.91
C LYS A 163 6.69 -15.52 -16.41
N ARG A 164 5.70 -16.02 -17.17
CA ARG A 164 5.63 -15.82 -18.62
C ARG A 164 5.58 -14.34 -18.96
N VAL A 165 4.68 -13.59 -18.35
CA VAL A 165 4.50 -12.16 -18.61
C VAL A 165 5.74 -11.37 -18.20
N ARG A 166 6.32 -11.64 -17.04
CA ARG A 166 7.55 -11.02 -16.56
C ARG A 166 8.73 -11.28 -17.51
N ASN A 167 8.90 -12.53 -17.91
CA ASN A 167 9.97 -12.89 -18.86
C ASN A 167 9.78 -12.19 -20.20
N TYR A 168 8.54 -12.13 -20.70
CA TYR A 168 8.21 -11.41 -21.93
C TYR A 168 8.57 -9.93 -21.83
N ALA A 169 8.22 -9.27 -20.73
CA ALA A 169 8.56 -7.86 -20.52
C ALA A 169 10.08 -7.63 -20.47
N LEU A 170 10.82 -8.53 -19.82
CA LEU A 170 12.28 -8.40 -19.67
C LEU A 170 13.03 -8.65 -20.97
N THR A 171 12.71 -9.77 -21.65
CA THR A 171 13.48 -10.26 -22.81
C THR A 171 12.92 -9.82 -24.15
N GLY A 172 11.63 -9.43 -24.19
CA GLY A 172 10.99 -8.92 -25.41
C GLY A 172 11.49 -7.55 -25.81
N ASP A 173 11.40 -7.24 -27.09
CA ASP A 173 11.63 -5.89 -27.59
C ASP A 173 10.36 -5.04 -27.40
N ILE A 174 10.16 -4.57 -26.18
CA ILE A 174 9.00 -3.72 -25.81
C ILE A 174 9.13 -2.30 -26.37
N SER A 175 10.27 -1.91 -26.97
CA SER A 175 10.44 -0.61 -27.58
C SER A 175 9.50 -0.38 -28.77
N GLY A 176 9.16 -1.45 -29.50
CA GLY A 176 8.20 -1.42 -30.60
C GLY A 176 6.74 -1.46 -30.14
N SER A 177 5.85 -0.79 -30.89
CA SER A 177 4.41 -0.70 -30.55
C SER A 177 3.73 -2.07 -30.46
N ALA A 178 3.98 -2.98 -31.42
CA ALA A 178 3.32 -4.29 -31.45
C ALA A 178 3.62 -5.14 -30.19
N LYS A 179 4.87 -5.19 -29.76
CA LYS A 179 5.26 -5.93 -28.54
C LYS A 179 4.76 -5.26 -27.26
N TYR A 180 4.73 -3.94 -27.25
CA TYR A 180 4.13 -3.18 -26.15
C TYR A 180 2.62 -3.44 -26.07
N GLU A 181 1.89 -3.38 -27.17
CA GLU A 181 0.46 -3.65 -27.24
C GLU A 181 0.15 -5.10 -26.81
N GLU A 182 0.98 -6.07 -27.21
CA GLU A 182 0.85 -7.45 -26.74
C GLU A 182 1.02 -7.57 -25.22
N LEU A 183 2.01 -6.88 -24.62
CA LEU A 183 2.18 -6.82 -23.16
C LEU A 183 0.94 -6.22 -22.49
N CYS A 184 0.33 -5.19 -23.06
CA CYS A 184 -0.87 -4.55 -22.57
C CYS A 184 -2.12 -5.46 -22.59
N GLN A 185 -2.09 -6.61 -23.29
CA GLN A 185 -3.16 -7.61 -23.17
C GLN A 185 -3.13 -8.30 -21.81
N TRP A 186 -1.96 -8.41 -21.18
CA TRP A 186 -1.76 -9.17 -19.93
C TRP A 186 -1.53 -8.29 -18.72
N VAL A 187 -1.02 -7.08 -18.93
CA VAL A 187 -0.63 -6.12 -17.86
C VAL A 187 -1.51 -4.89 -17.95
N ASP A 188 -2.06 -4.46 -16.83
CA ASP A 188 -2.75 -3.19 -16.69
C ASP A 188 -1.68 -2.09 -16.48
N VAL A 189 -1.20 -1.53 -17.58
CA VAL A 189 -0.06 -0.60 -17.56
C VAL A 189 -0.38 0.72 -16.86
N ASP A 190 -1.65 1.12 -16.79
CA ASP A 190 -2.08 2.35 -16.12
C ASP A 190 -2.07 2.16 -14.59
N TYR A 191 -2.51 0.99 -14.09
CA TYR A 191 -2.35 0.61 -12.69
C TYR A 191 -0.88 0.50 -12.28
N PHE A 192 -0.05 -0.09 -13.14
CA PHE A 192 1.40 -0.13 -12.92
C PHE A 192 2.00 1.27 -12.84
N MET A 193 1.51 2.20 -13.65
CA MET A 193 1.97 3.59 -13.69
C MET A 193 1.66 4.30 -12.37
N ASP A 194 0.40 4.33 -11.94
CA ASP A 194 -0.03 5.00 -10.70
C ASP A 194 0.61 4.38 -9.46
N TYR A 195 0.72 3.04 -9.42
CA TYR A 195 1.45 2.35 -8.35
C TYR A 195 2.92 2.78 -8.29
N LEU A 196 3.62 2.81 -9.43
CA LEU A 196 5.02 3.20 -9.49
C LEU A 196 5.22 4.67 -9.09
N ILE A 197 4.30 5.55 -9.50
CA ILE A 197 4.29 6.96 -9.08
C ILE A 197 4.21 7.05 -7.55
N ALA A 198 3.26 6.39 -6.93
CA ALA A 198 3.09 6.41 -5.48
C ALA A 198 4.31 5.85 -4.74
N GLN A 199 4.82 4.69 -5.17
CA GLN A 199 5.99 4.04 -4.56
C GLN A 199 7.25 4.92 -4.64
N THR A 200 7.46 5.59 -5.77
CA THR A 200 8.67 6.38 -6.00
C THR A 200 8.56 7.80 -5.47
N TYR A 201 7.38 8.41 -5.52
CA TYR A 201 7.15 9.71 -4.88
C TYR A 201 7.32 9.61 -3.36
N PHE A 202 6.71 8.63 -2.71
CA PHE A 202 6.88 8.40 -1.28
C PHE A 202 8.13 7.59 -0.92
N ALA A 203 8.99 7.31 -1.90
CA ALA A 203 10.29 6.66 -1.73
C ALA A 203 10.24 5.45 -0.79
N ASN A 204 9.33 4.51 -1.05
CA ASN A 204 9.19 3.30 -0.25
C ASN A 204 10.50 2.49 -0.26
N GLY A 205 11.04 2.22 0.92
CA GLY A 205 12.30 1.49 1.08
C GLY A 205 12.16 -0.01 0.96
N ASP A 206 10.95 -0.56 1.08
CA ASP A 206 10.66 -2.00 0.95
C ASP A 206 10.06 -2.32 -0.42
N MET A 207 10.69 -1.77 -1.46
CA MET A 207 10.22 -1.88 -2.84
C MET A 207 10.09 -3.32 -3.36
N PHE A 208 10.75 -4.29 -2.72
CA PHE A 208 10.67 -5.71 -3.12
C PHE A 208 9.48 -6.45 -2.52
N ASN A 209 8.81 -5.86 -1.54
CA ASN A 209 7.63 -6.45 -0.91
C ASN A 209 6.39 -6.13 -1.74
N GLN A 210 6.32 -6.67 -2.95
CA GLN A 210 5.25 -6.41 -3.91
C GLN A 210 4.27 -7.58 -3.95
N LYS A 211 3.00 -7.26 -4.22
CA LYS A 211 1.96 -8.19 -4.63
C LYS A 211 1.42 -7.81 -5.99
N TYR A 212 1.08 -8.80 -6.78
CA TYR A 212 0.40 -8.65 -8.05
C TYR A 212 -0.76 -9.62 -8.11
N TRP A 213 -1.80 -9.24 -8.83
CA TRP A 213 -2.92 -10.13 -9.04
C TRP A 213 -3.57 -9.93 -10.40
N ARG A 214 -4.31 -10.94 -10.83
CA ARG A 214 -5.20 -10.93 -11.98
C ARG A 214 -6.31 -11.95 -11.81
N THR A 215 -7.32 -11.93 -12.69
CA THR A 215 -8.25 -13.07 -12.85
C THR A 215 -7.73 -14.05 -13.91
N THR A 216 -8.05 -15.35 -13.75
CA THR A 216 -7.60 -16.39 -14.69
C THR A 216 -8.13 -16.20 -16.10
N ASP A 217 -9.28 -15.56 -16.26
CA ASP A 217 -9.91 -15.21 -17.54
C ASP A 217 -9.46 -13.85 -18.12
N TYR A 218 -8.53 -13.18 -17.46
CA TYR A 218 -8.03 -11.85 -17.85
C TYR A 218 -9.11 -10.74 -17.97
N LYS A 219 -10.28 -10.89 -17.39
CA LYS A 219 -11.18 -9.74 -17.20
C LYS A 219 -10.48 -8.63 -16.43
N ILE A 220 -9.66 -9.03 -15.46
CA ILE A 220 -8.70 -8.16 -14.79
C ILE A 220 -7.30 -8.66 -15.12
N LYS A 221 -6.48 -7.79 -15.69
CA LYS A 221 -5.10 -8.04 -16.09
C LYS A 221 -4.18 -7.99 -14.87
N TRP A 222 -2.94 -8.45 -15.01
CA TRP A 222 -1.94 -8.30 -13.97
C TRP A 222 -1.79 -6.84 -13.56
N ARG A 223 -1.92 -6.59 -12.26
CA ARG A 223 -1.75 -5.27 -11.65
C ARG A 223 -1.24 -5.39 -10.21
N PRO A 224 -0.51 -4.37 -9.72
CA PRO A 224 0.04 -4.39 -8.37
C PRO A 224 -1.02 -4.01 -7.33
N ILE A 225 -0.80 -4.48 -6.09
CA ILE A 225 -1.55 -4.07 -4.89
C ILE A 225 -0.65 -3.19 -4.03
N TYR A 226 -1.16 -2.03 -3.61
CA TYR A 226 -0.43 -1.07 -2.78
C TYR A 226 -0.58 -1.41 -1.30
N TYR A 227 0.52 -1.76 -0.64
CA TYR A 227 0.53 -2.18 0.77
C TYR A 227 1.94 -2.12 1.36
N ASP A 228 2.05 -2.23 2.69
CA ASP A 228 3.30 -2.34 3.46
C ASP A 228 4.20 -1.10 3.28
N LEU A 229 3.65 0.05 3.68
CA LEU A 229 4.23 1.37 3.42
C LEU A 229 4.95 1.95 4.64
N ASP A 230 5.18 1.17 5.67
CA ASP A 230 5.77 1.61 6.93
C ASP A 230 7.25 2.04 6.80
N LEU A 231 7.90 1.73 5.67
CA LEU A 231 9.23 2.21 5.27
C LEU A 231 9.21 3.33 4.22
N ALA A 232 8.03 3.76 3.77
CA ALA A 232 7.91 4.89 2.86
C ALA A 232 8.36 6.19 3.55
N LEU A 233 9.23 6.96 2.89
CA LEU A 233 9.95 8.11 3.47
C LEU A 233 10.51 7.81 4.88
N GLY A 234 10.93 6.58 5.12
CA GLY A 234 11.30 6.06 6.45
C GLY A 234 12.46 6.77 7.13
N SER A 235 13.31 7.47 6.39
CA SER A 235 14.37 8.36 6.88
C SER A 235 13.92 9.82 7.02
N SER A 236 12.67 10.16 6.67
CA SER A 236 12.15 11.53 6.53
C SER A 236 13.06 12.43 5.69
N SER A 237 13.73 11.85 4.67
CA SER A 237 14.60 12.60 3.76
C SER A 237 13.84 12.92 2.47
N PRO A 238 13.61 14.20 2.16
CA PRO A 238 12.91 14.60 0.93
C PRO A 238 13.70 14.28 -0.33
N THR A 239 15.02 14.11 -0.22
CA THR A 239 15.93 13.84 -1.35
C THR A 239 16.02 12.37 -1.73
N ARG A 240 15.43 11.45 -0.91
CA ARG A 240 15.51 10.02 -1.18
C ARG A 240 14.91 9.69 -2.54
N ASN A 241 15.69 9.02 -3.38
CA ASN A 241 15.30 8.60 -4.72
C ASN A 241 15.38 7.07 -4.85
N VAL A 242 14.28 6.42 -5.16
CA VAL A 242 14.19 4.97 -5.40
C VAL A 242 13.84 4.63 -6.86
N LEU A 243 13.62 5.65 -7.72
CA LEU A 243 13.31 5.45 -9.14
C LEU A 243 14.32 4.54 -9.85
N PRO A 244 15.66 4.76 -9.73
CA PRO A 244 16.63 3.93 -10.44
C PRO A 244 16.51 2.44 -10.09
N SER A 245 16.13 2.12 -8.86
CA SER A 245 16.02 0.75 -8.38
C SER A 245 14.88 -0.05 -9.04
N TYR A 246 13.82 0.63 -9.50
CA TYR A 246 12.71 -0.01 -10.23
C TYR A 246 13.08 -0.35 -11.67
N PHE A 247 14.07 0.31 -12.24
CA PHE A 247 14.47 0.16 -13.65
C PHE A 247 15.81 -0.53 -13.83
N ASN A 248 16.44 -0.99 -12.76
CA ASN A 248 17.70 -1.71 -12.81
C ASN A 248 17.46 -3.22 -12.78
N ALA A 249 17.58 -3.87 -13.94
CA ALA A 249 17.40 -5.31 -14.11
C ALA A 249 18.46 -6.15 -13.40
N GLU A 250 19.67 -5.59 -13.19
CA GLU A 250 20.81 -6.38 -12.69
C GLU A 250 20.88 -6.42 -11.18
N GLY A 251 19.98 -5.72 -10.50
CA GLY A 251 20.67 -5.27 -9.39
C GLY A 251 20.08 -5.28 -8.06
N VAL A 252 18.96 -5.83 -7.77
CA VAL A 252 18.65 -6.00 -6.36
C VAL A 252 18.15 -7.40 -6.12
N PRO A 253 19.07 -8.30 -5.72
CA PRO A 253 18.64 -9.61 -5.26
C PRO A 253 17.63 -9.41 -4.14
N SER A 254 16.51 -10.10 -4.21
CA SER A 254 15.65 -10.24 -3.04
C SER A 254 16.44 -10.86 -1.90
N GLN A 255 15.96 -10.74 -0.67
CA GLN A 255 16.62 -11.28 0.52
C GLN A 255 16.94 -12.78 0.44
N ASP A 256 16.31 -13.51 -0.49
CA ASP A 256 16.49 -14.94 -0.72
C ASP A 256 17.27 -15.27 -2.03
N GLY A 257 17.85 -14.26 -2.68
CA GLY A 257 18.66 -14.43 -3.90
C GLY A 257 17.87 -14.64 -5.18
N SER A 258 16.55 -14.56 -5.16
CA SER A 258 15.73 -14.65 -6.37
C SER A 258 15.64 -13.31 -7.11
N LEU A 259 15.23 -13.34 -8.38
CA LEU A 259 15.03 -12.16 -9.20
C LEU A 259 13.89 -11.29 -8.63
N THR A 260 14.00 -10.00 -8.77
CA THR A 260 12.98 -9.04 -8.32
C THR A 260 11.82 -8.98 -9.30
N ASN A 261 10.63 -8.63 -8.82
CA ASN A 261 9.47 -8.42 -9.69
C ASN A 261 9.55 -7.12 -10.51
N MET A 262 10.75 -6.55 -10.66
CA MET A 262 10.97 -5.30 -11.39
C MET A 262 11.01 -5.46 -12.91
N ASP A 263 11.08 -6.70 -13.39
CA ASP A 263 11.28 -6.99 -14.83
C ASP A 263 10.20 -6.35 -15.72
N ILE A 264 8.96 -6.23 -15.22
CA ILE A 264 7.87 -5.56 -15.96
C ILE A 264 8.19 -4.06 -16.14
N TYR A 265 8.66 -3.39 -15.07
CA TYR A 265 9.04 -1.97 -15.15
C TYR A 265 10.25 -1.75 -16.05
N VAL A 266 11.25 -2.64 -15.96
CA VAL A 266 12.43 -2.63 -16.85
C VAL A 266 12.02 -2.77 -18.32
N GLY A 267 11.06 -3.64 -18.61
CA GLY A 267 10.47 -3.79 -19.94
C GLY A 267 9.75 -2.52 -20.40
N LEU A 268 8.83 -2.01 -19.58
CA LEU A 268 8.06 -0.80 -19.90
C LEU A 268 8.95 0.42 -20.17
N ARG A 269 10.06 0.57 -19.45
CA ARG A 269 11.03 1.65 -19.68
C ARG A 269 11.62 1.66 -21.08
N LYS A 270 11.69 0.51 -21.77
CA LYS A 270 12.19 0.44 -23.16
C LYS A 270 11.25 1.16 -24.15
N ASN A 271 9.97 1.32 -23.79
CA ASN A 271 8.97 1.98 -24.63
C ASN A 271 8.93 3.49 -24.37
N ARG A 272 9.35 4.27 -25.36
CA ARG A 272 9.42 5.73 -25.22
C ARG A 272 8.05 6.37 -24.97
N SER A 273 7.02 5.89 -25.66
CA SER A 273 5.65 6.42 -25.48
C SER A 273 5.13 6.17 -24.08
N TRP A 274 5.42 4.99 -23.51
CA TRP A 274 5.09 4.71 -22.11
C TRP A 274 5.86 5.64 -21.15
N CYS A 275 7.16 5.86 -21.39
CA CYS A 275 7.97 6.76 -20.55
C CYS A 275 7.41 8.19 -20.55
N GLU A 276 7.00 8.71 -21.70
CA GLU A 276 6.42 10.04 -21.84
C GLU A 276 5.06 10.13 -21.10
N LYS A 277 4.18 9.15 -21.29
CA LYS A 277 2.91 9.04 -20.54
C LYS A 277 3.14 8.95 -19.02
N PHE A 278 4.12 8.14 -18.60
CA PHE A 278 4.49 8.02 -17.18
C PHE A 278 4.97 9.37 -16.62
N GLY A 279 5.82 10.10 -17.34
CA GLY A 279 6.30 11.42 -16.93
C GLY A 279 5.15 12.42 -16.78
N GLU A 280 4.28 12.52 -17.79
CA GLU A 280 3.10 13.40 -17.75
C GLU A 280 2.17 13.04 -16.61
N ARG A 281 1.85 11.73 -16.44
CA ARG A 281 0.98 11.25 -15.34
C ARG A 281 1.61 11.49 -13.98
N TYR A 282 2.94 11.32 -13.84
CA TYR A 282 3.67 11.60 -12.60
C TYR A 282 3.49 13.06 -12.19
N VAL A 283 3.72 13.99 -13.13
CA VAL A 283 3.56 15.44 -12.89
C VAL A 283 2.11 15.75 -12.53
N TYR A 284 1.13 15.17 -13.24
CA TYR A 284 -0.28 15.35 -12.94
C TYR A 284 -0.62 14.90 -11.50
N VAL A 285 -0.20 13.70 -11.11
CA VAL A 285 -0.47 13.15 -9.77
C VAL A 285 0.17 14.03 -8.68
N VAL A 286 1.39 14.48 -8.89
CA VAL A 286 2.09 15.33 -7.93
C VAL A 286 1.37 16.66 -7.71
N TYR A 287 0.88 17.31 -8.75
CA TYR A 287 0.19 18.60 -8.65
C TYR A 287 -1.28 18.51 -8.27
N ASN A 288 -1.91 17.34 -8.36
CA ASN A 288 -3.33 17.19 -8.08
C ASN A 288 -3.63 16.32 -6.86
N TYR A 289 -2.82 15.30 -6.57
CA TYR A 289 -3.03 14.38 -5.44
C TYR A 289 -2.00 14.55 -4.32
N PHE A 290 -0.74 14.80 -4.64
CA PHE A 290 0.36 14.82 -3.68
C PHE A 290 0.88 16.23 -3.38
N THR A 291 0.04 17.24 -3.53
CA THR A 291 0.44 18.60 -3.15
C THR A 291 0.84 18.65 -1.67
N PRO A 292 1.84 19.44 -1.28
CA PRO A 292 2.23 19.56 0.12
C PRO A 292 1.07 19.86 1.05
N GLU A 293 0.13 20.70 0.62
CA GLU A 293 -1.07 21.04 1.37
C GLU A 293 -1.98 19.83 1.60
N LYS A 294 -2.35 19.10 0.53
CA LYS A 294 -3.22 17.91 0.64
C LYS A 294 -2.61 16.85 1.56
N VAL A 295 -1.35 16.48 1.33
CA VAL A 295 -0.72 15.41 2.12
C VAL A 295 -0.47 15.82 3.57
N THR A 296 -0.18 17.10 3.85
CA THR A 296 -0.03 17.54 5.24
C THR A 296 -1.36 17.67 5.96
N THR A 297 -2.45 18.03 5.27
CA THR A 297 -3.81 18.01 5.83
C THR A 297 -4.20 16.58 6.24
N ILE A 298 -3.98 15.59 5.38
CA ILE A 298 -4.24 14.17 5.72
C ILE A 298 -3.42 13.77 6.96
N LEU A 299 -2.13 14.14 7.01
CA LEU A 299 -1.27 13.83 8.15
C LEU A 299 -1.81 14.44 9.44
N ASP A 300 -2.24 15.70 9.39
CA ASP A 300 -2.74 16.44 10.57
C ASP A 300 -4.03 15.85 11.12
N ASP A 301 -4.96 15.50 10.25
CA ASP A 301 -6.22 14.88 10.66
C ASP A 301 -6.00 13.51 11.31
N MET A 302 -5.07 12.73 10.78
CA MET A 302 -4.72 11.43 11.37
C MET A 302 -4.00 11.60 12.71
N VAL A 303 -3.06 12.52 12.81
CA VAL A 303 -2.35 12.86 14.07
C VAL A 303 -3.33 13.33 15.14
N LYS A 304 -4.26 14.22 14.79
CA LYS A 304 -5.32 14.70 15.67
C LYS A 304 -6.18 13.56 16.23
N THR A 305 -6.47 12.55 15.40
CA THR A 305 -7.24 11.36 15.81
C THR A 305 -6.45 10.47 16.78
N MET A 306 -5.14 10.33 16.58
CA MET A 306 -4.30 9.41 17.38
C MET A 306 -3.75 10.04 18.66
N GLU A 307 -3.51 11.35 18.68
CA GLU A 307 -2.81 12.05 19.77
C GLU A 307 -3.45 11.83 21.16
N PRO A 308 -4.78 11.84 21.35
CA PRO A 308 -5.39 11.61 22.65
C PRO A 308 -5.02 10.29 23.32
N GLU A 309 -4.81 9.23 22.51
CA GLU A 309 -4.50 7.89 23.03
C GLU A 309 -2.98 7.60 23.07
N MET A 310 -2.15 8.43 22.46
CA MET A 310 -0.73 8.15 22.32
C MET A 310 0.00 8.01 23.64
N ALA A 311 -0.31 8.85 24.61
CA ALA A 311 0.32 8.79 25.94
C ALA A 311 0.03 7.45 26.64
N ARG A 312 -1.21 6.96 26.56
CA ARG A 312 -1.64 5.66 27.10
C ARG A 312 -0.97 4.49 26.37
N HIS A 313 -0.85 4.61 25.05
CA HIS A 313 -0.14 3.63 24.21
C HIS A 313 1.35 3.54 24.59
N ILE A 314 2.03 4.67 24.73
CA ILE A 314 3.44 4.72 25.15
C ILE A 314 3.61 4.10 26.54
N LYS A 315 2.72 4.42 27.48
CA LYS A 315 2.74 3.81 28.83
C LYS A 315 2.65 2.28 28.77
N ARG A 316 1.85 1.73 27.82
CA ARG A 316 1.66 0.29 27.66
C ARG A 316 2.86 -0.41 27.05
N TRP A 317 3.46 0.19 26.02
CA TRP A 317 4.43 -0.51 25.17
C TRP A 317 5.86 0.05 25.24
N GLY A 318 6.05 1.29 25.69
CA GLY A 318 7.34 1.98 25.68
C GLY A 318 7.80 2.39 24.28
N ILE A 319 6.91 2.39 23.31
CA ILE A 319 7.18 2.75 21.90
C ILE A 319 6.00 3.55 21.32
N PRO A 320 6.28 4.72 20.69
CA PRO A 320 7.56 5.46 20.69
C PRO A 320 8.08 5.71 22.12
N SER A 321 9.33 6.12 22.27
CA SER A 321 9.95 6.26 23.60
C SER A 321 9.33 7.34 24.49
N SER A 322 8.69 8.36 23.90
CA SER A 322 7.99 9.45 24.57
C SER A 322 7.04 10.18 23.63
N MET A 323 6.14 11.01 24.19
CA MET A 323 5.30 11.93 23.40
C MET A 323 6.17 12.91 22.58
N SER A 324 7.28 13.40 23.13
CA SER A 324 8.20 14.31 22.43
C SER A 324 8.85 13.60 21.23
N ALA A 325 9.30 12.36 21.40
CA ALA A 325 9.90 11.57 20.32
C ALA A 325 8.88 11.29 19.20
N TRP A 326 7.63 10.99 19.55
CA TRP A 326 6.55 10.82 18.57
C TRP A 326 6.28 12.11 17.81
N LYS A 327 6.09 13.23 18.50
CA LYS A 327 5.84 14.54 17.88
C LYS A 327 7.00 15.00 16.99
N SER A 328 8.23 14.73 17.39
CA SER A 328 9.41 14.99 16.55
C SER A 328 9.35 14.18 15.26
N SER A 329 9.06 12.86 15.35
CA SER A 329 8.97 12.01 14.16
C SER A 329 7.84 12.42 13.20
N VAL A 330 6.71 12.89 13.73
CA VAL A 330 5.62 13.45 12.92
C VAL A 330 6.05 14.75 12.26
N SER A 331 6.73 15.65 13.00
CA SER A 331 7.24 16.91 12.48
C SER A 331 8.27 16.70 11.36
N ASP A 332 9.17 15.73 11.54
CA ASP A 332 10.18 15.35 10.52
C ASP A 332 9.51 14.85 9.24
N LEU A 333 8.50 13.99 9.37
CA LEU A 333 7.71 13.53 8.23
C LEU A 333 7.01 14.70 7.52
N ARG A 334 6.37 15.58 8.27
CA ARG A 334 5.72 16.79 7.73
C ARG A 334 6.71 17.67 6.95
N GLY A 335 7.86 17.99 7.55
CA GLY A 335 8.90 18.80 6.90
C GLY A 335 9.45 18.13 5.65
N CYS A 336 9.50 16.79 5.62
CA CYS A 336 9.84 16.03 4.44
C CYS A 336 8.79 16.19 3.33
N LEU A 337 7.50 16.02 3.66
CA LEU A 337 6.39 16.11 2.70
C LEU A 337 6.33 17.52 2.07
N GLN A 338 6.55 18.58 2.85
CA GLN A 338 6.55 19.96 2.35
C GLN A 338 7.61 20.24 1.28
N LYS A 339 8.70 19.47 1.28
CA LYS A 339 9.85 19.66 0.36
C LYS A 339 9.91 18.56 -0.73
N ARG A 340 9.07 17.54 -0.64
CA ARG A 340 9.21 16.32 -1.47
C ARG A 340 9.03 16.57 -2.95
N THR A 341 8.08 17.43 -3.33
CA THR A 341 7.69 17.69 -4.71
C THR A 341 8.87 18.01 -5.61
N ASP A 342 9.68 19.00 -5.25
CA ASP A 342 10.79 19.46 -6.09
C ASP A 342 11.84 18.38 -6.31
N TYR A 343 12.17 17.65 -5.23
CA TYR A 343 13.13 16.54 -5.32
C TYR A 343 12.62 15.36 -6.13
N ALA A 344 11.33 15.03 -6.00
CA ALA A 344 10.71 13.93 -6.75
C ALA A 344 10.67 14.26 -8.26
N LEU A 345 10.24 15.47 -8.63
CA LEU A 345 10.20 15.92 -10.02
C LEU A 345 11.60 16.05 -10.64
N SER A 346 12.57 16.57 -9.90
CA SER A 346 13.97 16.62 -10.35
C SER A 346 14.54 15.20 -10.56
N SER A 347 14.21 14.26 -9.70
CA SER A 347 14.61 12.85 -9.83
C SER A 347 13.98 12.20 -11.06
N LEU A 348 12.69 12.44 -11.30
CA LEU A 348 11.96 11.97 -12.48
C LEU A 348 12.62 12.49 -13.77
N GLN A 349 12.82 13.81 -13.85
CA GLN A 349 13.42 14.46 -15.00
C GLN A 349 14.80 13.88 -15.33
N LYS A 350 15.65 13.75 -14.31
CA LYS A 350 17.00 13.19 -14.46
C LYS A 350 16.98 11.73 -14.90
N GLU A 351 16.11 10.91 -14.29
CA GLU A 351 16.05 9.46 -14.54
C GLU A 351 15.61 9.14 -15.97
N PHE A 352 14.66 9.90 -16.51
CA PHE A 352 14.11 9.67 -17.85
C PHE A 352 14.71 10.59 -18.93
N GLY A 353 15.51 11.59 -18.56
CA GLY A 353 16.10 12.54 -19.49
C GLY A 353 15.07 13.50 -20.10
N PHE A 354 14.00 13.82 -19.39
CA PHE A 354 12.99 14.77 -19.87
C PHE A 354 13.55 16.19 -19.95
N SER A 355 13.20 16.89 -21.01
CA SER A 355 13.60 18.29 -21.19
C SER A 355 12.84 19.23 -20.24
N ASN A 356 13.42 20.38 -19.95
CA ASN A 356 12.72 21.43 -19.18
C ASN A 356 11.40 21.82 -19.84
N ALA A 357 11.37 21.91 -21.18
CA ALA A 357 10.16 22.26 -21.92
C ALA A 357 9.03 21.22 -21.70
N GLN A 358 9.36 19.92 -21.69
CA GLN A 358 8.37 18.86 -21.39
C GLN A 358 7.85 19.00 -19.95
N MET A 359 8.74 19.17 -18.98
CA MET A 359 8.34 19.31 -17.58
C MET A 359 7.43 20.52 -17.33
N GLU A 360 7.75 21.68 -17.92
CA GLU A 360 6.93 22.87 -17.83
C GLU A 360 5.57 22.71 -18.54
N GLN A 361 5.56 22.07 -19.71
CA GLN A 361 4.30 21.77 -20.42
C GLN A 361 3.39 20.86 -19.60
N TRP A 362 3.92 19.77 -19.02
CA TRP A 362 3.14 18.85 -18.19
C TRP A 362 2.64 19.52 -16.92
N LYS A 363 3.45 20.38 -16.30
CA LYS A 363 3.03 21.20 -15.16
C LYS A 363 1.88 22.12 -15.53
N ALA A 364 1.98 22.82 -16.65
CA ALA A 364 0.90 23.69 -17.14
C ALA A 364 -0.38 22.89 -17.40
N ASN A 365 -0.28 21.72 -18.02
CA ASN A 365 -1.43 20.82 -18.24
C ASN A 365 -2.06 20.36 -16.91
N ALA A 366 -1.25 19.93 -15.95
CA ALA A 366 -1.69 19.44 -14.65
C ALA A 366 -2.43 20.53 -13.83
N THR A 367 -1.97 21.77 -13.91
CA THR A 367 -2.56 22.91 -13.19
C THR A 367 -3.80 23.48 -13.90
N ALA A 368 -3.94 23.30 -15.22
CA ALA A 368 -5.09 23.74 -15.99
C ALA A 368 -6.33 22.82 -15.87
N LYS A 369 -6.12 21.54 -15.52
CA LYS A 369 -7.18 20.54 -15.31
C LYS A 369 -7.11 19.99 -13.88
N PRO A 370 -7.62 20.70 -12.89
CA PRO A 370 -7.67 20.16 -11.54
C PRO A 370 -8.68 19.01 -11.43
N GLU A 371 -8.49 18.18 -10.40
CA GLU A 371 -9.11 16.91 -10.05
C GLU A 371 -10.64 16.71 -10.27
N ALA A 372 -11.42 17.77 -10.48
CA ALA A 372 -12.89 17.69 -10.60
C ALA A 372 -13.40 16.90 -11.83
N GLU A 373 -12.56 16.53 -12.78
CA GLU A 373 -12.92 15.77 -13.99
C GLU A 373 -12.53 14.29 -13.96
N ALA A 374 -11.91 13.80 -12.91
CA ALA A 374 -11.42 12.41 -12.83
C ALA A 374 -12.41 11.44 -12.16
N ALA A 375 -13.61 11.91 -11.77
CA ALA A 375 -14.66 11.12 -11.11
C ALA A 375 -15.82 10.80 -12.10
N GLY A 376 -15.45 10.49 -13.34
CA GLY A 376 -16.38 10.02 -14.36
C GLY A 376 -16.16 8.57 -14.73
#